data_37e20fdbce885eeab577a914df0f31e3
#
_entry.id   37e20fdbce885eeab577a914df0f31e3
#
_cell.length_a   1.000
_cell.length_b   1.000
_cell.length_c   1.000
_cell.angle_alpha   90.00
_cell.angle_beta   90.00
_cell.angle_gamma   90.00
#
_symmetry.space_group_name_H-M   'P 1'
#
loop_
_entity.id
_entity.type
_entity.pdbx_description
1 polymer ?
#
loop_
_entity_poly.entity_id
_entity_poly.type
_entity_poly.pdbx_seq_one_letter_code
_entity_poly.pdbx_strand_id
1 'polypeptide(L)'
;SNSSAASDVYKRQLYYDAINEKGLCIAGLNFVGNAWYGKDEPGKDNVAQFELIPWLLGRCATVQDARTLLDRMNLVDTPFCEGLPVASLHWMIADKHECIVLESTKDGLHVYDNPAGVLTNNPPFPMQLFALNNYMQLSPKATGNHFAPNLPLNAYSRGMGAMGLPGDLSSQSRFVRAAFVCANSRSGESEAESVSQFFHILGSVEQQRGCCELDNGKYEITLYTS
;
A
#
# COMPACT_ATOMS: atom_id res chain seq x y z
N SER A 1 -16.70 7.65 -17.12
CA SER A 1 -16.08 6.83 -16.09
C SER A 1 -15.88 7.67 -14.85
N ASN A 2 -16.66 7.44 -13.83
CA ASN A 2 -16.57 8.18 -12.59
C ASN A 2 -15.52 7.50 -11.73
N SER A 3 -14.44 8.21 -11.42
CA SER A 3 -13.56 7.84 -10.32
C SER A 3 -14.36 8.06 -9.03
N SER A 4 -14.98 7.01 -8.55
CA SER A 4 -15.98 7.10 -7.48
C SER A 4 -15.40 6.94 -6.08
N ALA A 5 -14.13 7.20 -5.90
CA ALA A 5 -13.51 7.17 -4.58
C ALA A 5 -13.48 8.52 -3.87
N ALA A 6 -13.95 9.58 -4.53
CA ALA A 6 -14.08 10.88 -3.89
C ALA A 6 -15.45 10.99 -3.23
N SER A 7 -15.48 11.16 -1.93
CA SER A 7 -16.69 11.56 -1.22
C SER A 7 -16.93 13.04 -1.47
N ASP A 8 -17.99 13.38 -2.21
CA ASP A 8 -18.36 14.79 -2.45
C ASP A 8 -19.17 15.29 -1.25
N VAL A 9 -18.47 15.93 -0.33
CA VAL A 9 -19.09 16.64 0.78
C VAL A 9 -18.98 18.14 0.48
N TYR A 10 -20.11 18.82 0.31
CA TYR A 10 -20.18 20.25 -0.03
C TYR A 10 -19.44 20.66 -1.32
N LYS A 11 -19.43 19.79 -2.36
CA LYS A 11 -18.70 20.00 -3.62
C LYS A 11 -17.17 20.06 -3.46
N ARG A 12 -16.62 19.52 -2.35
CA ARG A 12 -15.20 19.32 -2.15
C ARG A 12 -14.89 17.82 -2.23
N GLN A 13 -13.81 17.48 -2.90
CA GLN A 13 -13.35 16.09 -3.05
C GLN A 13 -12.21 15.80 -2.09
N LEU A 14 -12.21 14.59 -1.52
CA LEU A 14 -11.10 14.03 -0.75
C LEU A 14 -10.31 13.08 -1.64
N TYR A 15 -8.99 13.18 -1.59
CA TYR A 15 -8.09 12.32 -2.34
C TYR A 15 -7.79 11.06 -1.52
N TYR A 16 -7.87 9.89 -2.16
CA TYR A 16 -7.33 8.63 -1.63
C TYR A 16 -5.97 8.32 -2.25
N ASP A 17 -5.81 8.64 -3.50
CA ASP A 17 -4.57 8.54 -4.28
C ASP A 17 -4.50 9.69 -5.29
N ALA A 18 -3.28 10.01 -5.72
CA ALA A 18 -3.04 10.94 -6.82
C ALA A 18 -1.60 10.84 -7.30
N ILE A 19 -1.36 11.34 -8.51
CA ILE A 19 -0.04 11.52 -9.12
C ILE A 19 0.05 12.94 -9.68
N ASN A 20 1.22 13.57 -9.57
CA ASN A 20 1.46 14.87 -10.21
C ASN A 20 2.20 14.72 -11.56
N GLU A 21 2.33 15.83 -12.28
CA GLU A 21 2.97 15.87 -13.61
C GLU A 21 4.48 15.55 -13.60
N LYS A 22 5.09 15.46 -12.42
CA LYS A 22 6.50 15.05 -12.23
C LYS A 22 6.65 13.54 -12.02
N GLY A 23 5.52 12.84 -11.86
CA GLY A 23 5.50 11.40 -11.62
C GLY A 23 5.63 11.02 -10.15
N LEU A 24 5.54 11.98 -9.22
CA LEU A 24 5.40 11.67 -7.81
C LEU A 24 3.98 11.22 -7.55
N CYS A 25 3.80 10.05 -6.95
CA CYS A 25 2.50 9.49 -6.58
C CYS A 25 2.40 9.24 -5.08
N ILE A 26 1.17 9.30 -4.57
CA ILE A 26 0.86 9.02 -3.18
C ILE A 26 -0.51 8.34 -3.09
N ALA A 27 -0.60 7.32 -2.24
CA ALA A 27 -1.85 6.63 -1.92
C ALA A 27 -1.99 6.47 -0.41
N GLY A 28 -3.19 6.70 0.11
CA GLY A 28 -3.56 6.49 1.51
C GLY A 28 -4.31 5.18 1.68
N LEU A 29 -3.93 4.39 2.67
CA LEU A 29 -4.53 3.11 3.00
C LEU A 29 -4.99 3.08 4.45
N ASN A 30 -6.01 2.30 4.75
CA ASN A 30 -6.53 2.17 6.11
C ASN A 30 -5.48 1.59 7.08
N PHE A 31 -5.32 2.28 8.21
CA PHE A 31 -4.36 1.94 9.26
C PHE A 31 -5.03 2.00 10.64
N VAL A 32 -6.21 1.40 10.72
CA VAL A 32 -7.11 1.45 11.87
C VAL A 32 -6.45 0.86 13.12
N GLY A 33 -6.57 1.59 14.24
CA GLY A 33 -6.01 1.18 15.53
C GLY A 33 -4.53 1.50 15.73
N ASN A 34 -3.79 1.85 14.68
CA ASN A 34 -2.38 2.27 14.74
C ASN A 34 -2.20 3.75 14.44
N ALA A 35 -2.96 4.29 13.48
CA ALA A 35 -2.86 5.70 13.13
C ALA A 35 -3.20 6.59 14.33
N TRP A 36 -2.35 7.60 14.55
CA TRP A 36 -2.54 8.63 15.57
C TRP A 36 -2.06 9.97 15.02
N TYR A 37 -2.85 11.02 15.27
CA TYR A 37 -2.53 12.38 14.83
C TYR A 37 -2.51 13.31 16.05
N GLY A 38 -1.57 14.24 16.03
CA GLY A 38 -1.37 15.18 17.13
C GLY A 38 -2.26 16.41 17.03
N LYS A 39 -1.93 17.37 17.90
CA LYS A 39 -2.44 18.74 17.84
C LYS A 39 -1.42 19.61 17.12
N ASP A 40 -1.81 20.84 16.79
CA ASP A 40 -0.91 21.81 16.19
C ASP A 40 0.36 22.01 17.03
N GLU A 41 1.51 21.95 16.37
CA GLU A 41 2.81 22.23 16.95
C GLU A 41 3.35 23.56 16.40
N PRO A 42 3.70 24.54 17.28
CA PRO A 42 4.33 25.77 16.83
C PRO A 42 5.65 25.52 16.10
N GLY A 43 5.85 26.15 14.95
CA GLY A 43 7.08 26.05 14.16
C GLY A 43 7.14 24.86 13.21
N LYS A 44 6.12 24.03 13.17
CA LYS A 44 5.96 22.95 12.18
C LYS A 44 4.88 23.28 11.13
N ASP A 45 4.95 22.62 10.00
CA ASP A 45 3.88 22.61 9.01
C ASP A 45 2.77 21.66 9.50
N ASN A 46 1.73 22.20 10.12
CA ASN A 46 0.59 21.45 10.62
C ASN A 46 -0.35 21.11 9.46
N VAL A 47 -0.47 19.84 9.12
CA VAL A 47 -1.21 19.34 7.97
C VAL A 47 -2.26 18.34 8.43
N ALA A 48 -3.53 18.56 8.08
CA ALA A 48 -4.56 17.58 8.34
C ALA A 48 -4.41 16.36 7.40
N GLN A 49 -4.78 15.17 7.87
CA GLN A 49 -4.58 13.93 7.13
C GLN A 49 -5.23 13.97 5.72
N PHE A 50 -6.34 14.65 5.54
CA PHE A 50 -7.02 14.79 4.24
C PHE A 50 -6.34 15.80 3.31
N GLU A 51 -5.46 16.67 3.82
CA GLU A 51 -4.70 17.65 3.05
C GLU A 51 -3.35 17.09 2.58
N LEU A 52 -2.87 15.99 3.17
CA LEU A 52 -1.52 15.48 2.95
C LEU A 52 -1.21 15.26 1.47
N ILE A 53 -2.12 14.59 0.75
CA ILE A 53 -1.92 14.28 -0.69
C ILE A 53 -1.75 15.55 -1.52
N PRO A 54 -2.69 16.50 -1.55
CA PRO A 54 -2.51 17.73 -2.32
C PRO A 54 -1.39 18.62 -1.80
N TRP A 55 -1.11 18.58 -0.49
CA TRP A 55 -0.04 19.36 0.12
C TRP A 55 1.35 18.90 -0.33
N LEU A 56 1.60 17.58 -0.37
CA LEU A 56 2.84 17.00 -0.89
C LEU A 56 2.97 17.16 -2.41
N LEU A 57 1.95 16.74 -3.15
CA LEU A 57 2.00 16.74 -4.63
C LEU A 57 2.09 18.14 -5.24
N GLY A 58 1.58 19.16 -4.54
CA GLY A 58 1.69 20.56 -4.96
C GLY A 58 3.06 21.20 -4.68
N ARG A 59 3.96 20.52 -3.92
CA ARG A 59 5.26 21.09 -3.49
C ARG A 59 6.46 20.24 -3.87
N CYS A 60 6.28 18.97 -4.15
CA CYS A 60 7.35 18.01 -4.37
C CYS A 60 7.33 17.47 -5.79
N ALA A 61 8.50 17.28 -6.38
CA ALA A 61 8.69 16.61 -7.65
C ALA A 61 9.17 15.16 -7.48
N THR A 62 9.82 14.86 -6.36
CA THR A 62 10.48 13.60 -6.08
C THR A 62 10.20 13.13 -4.65
N VAL A 63 10.47 11.84 -4.38
CA VAL A 63 10.43 11.31 -2.99
C VAL A 63 11.46 12.01 -2.11
N GLN A 64 12.61 12.41 -2.65
CA GLN A 64 13.61 13.16 -1.87
C GLN A 64 13.11 14.54 -1.43
N ASP A 65 12.36 15.25 -2.29
CA ASP A 65 11.69 16.50 -1.91
C ASP A 65 10.67 16.24 -0.80
N ALA A 66 9.89 15.15 -0.95
CA ALA A 66 8.91 14.76 0.05
C ALA A 66 9.56 14.46 1.42
N ARG A 67 10.68 13.73 1.47
CA ARG A 67 11.43 13.50 2.71
C ARG A 67 11.80 14.82 3.41
N THR A 68 12.36 15.76 2.66
CA THR A 68 12.75 17.08 3.20
C THR A 68 11.56 17.86 3.76
N LEU A 69 10.40 17.73 3.10
CA LEU A 69 9.19 18.40 3.53
C LEU A 69 8.56 17.73 4.77
N LEU A 70 8.62 16.39 4.83
CA LEU A 70 8.10 15.59 5.94
C LEU A 70 8.88 15.80 7.25
N ASP A 71 10.17 16.12 7.20
CA ASP A 71 11.00 16.38 8.38
C ASP A 71 10.46 17.53 9.26
N ARG A 72 9.77 18.48 8.68
CA ARG A 72 9.19 19.63 9.39
C ARG A 72 7.66 19.55 9.52
N MET A 73 7.04 18.51 9.01
CA MET A 73 5.59 18.32 9.06
C MET A 73 5.14 17.79 10.41
N ASN A 74 3.93 18.13 10.76
CA ASN A 74 3.15 17.54 11.84
C ASN A 74 1.76 17.18 11.30
N LEU A 75 1.34 15.93 11.45
CA LEU A 75 -0.01 15.49 11.09
C LEU A 75 -0.96 15.75 12.25
N VAL A 76 -2.05 16.48 11.95
CA VAL A 76 -3.02 16.92 12.96
C VAL A 76 -4.36 16.23 12.83
N ASP A 77 -5.06 16.07 13.96
CA ASP A 77 -6.36 15.40 14.06
C ASP A 77 -7.56 16.32 13.70
N THR A 78 -7.35 17.21 12.75
CA THR A 78 -8.40 18.10 12.27
C THR A 78 -9.34 17.35 11.34
N PRO A 79 -10.66 17.30 11.63
CA PRO A 79 -11.64 16.68 10.75
C PRO A 79 -11.88 17.56 9.51
N PHE A 80 -12.22 16.92 8.37
CA PHE A 80 -12.55 17.63 7.13
C PHE A 80 -13.79 18.50 7.28
N CYS A 81 -14.81 17.99 7.96
CA CYS A 81 -16.03 18.70 8.30
C CYS A 81 -16.70 18.10 9.53
N GLU A 82 -17.63 18.83 10.09
CA GLU A 82 -18.43 18.33 11.23
C GLU A 82 -19.19 17.05 10.84
N GLY A 83 -19.13 16.04 11.71
CA GLY A 83 -19.80 14.75 11.50
C GLY A 83 -19.01 13.74 10.66
N LEU A 84 -17.89 14.10 10.03
CA LEU A 84 -17.00 13.17 9.35
C LEU A 84 -15.81 12.85 10.27
N PRO A 85 -15.63 11.59 10.70
CA PRO A 85 -14.50 11.23 11.54
C PRO A 85 -13.18 11.36 10.77
N VAL A 86 -12.11 11.63 11.51
CA VAL A 86 -10.75 11.63 10.96
C VAL A 86 -10.40 10.22 10.50
N ALA A 87 -9.98 10.06 9.24
CA ALA A 87 -9.62 8.76 8.70
C ALA A 87 -8.27 8.28 9.25
N SER A 88 -8.24 7.05 9.73
CA SER A 88 -7.02 6.39 10.19
C SER A 88 -6.25 5.84 9.00
N LEU A 89 -5.22 6.55 8.54
CA LEU A 89 -4.48 6.22 7.33
C LEU A 89 -2.98 6.12 7.59
N HIS A 90 -2.30 5.39 6.72
CA HIS A 90 -0.89 5.50 6.41
C HIS A 90 -0.72 5.65 4.89
N TRP A 91 0.44 6.05 4.41
CA TRP A 91 0.60 6.41 3.01
C TRP A 91 1.82 5.76 2.39
N MET A 92 1.68 5.37 1.14
CA MET A 92 2.80 5.03 0.26
C MET A 92 3.06 6.23 -0.66
N ILE A 93 4.31 6.65 -0.74
CA ILE A 93 4.77 7.76 -1.57
C ILE A 93 5.89 7.21 -2.47
N ALA A 94 5.76 7.38 -3.77
CA ALA A 94 6.71 6.81 -4.71
C ALA A 94 6.94 7.71 -5.91
N ASP A 95 8.14 7.60 -6.47
CA ASP A 95 8.49 8.08 -7.80
C ASP A 95 9.17 6.94 -8.59
N LYS A 96 9.76 7.25 -9.72
CA LYS A 96 10.45 6.24 -10.54
C LYS A 96 11.73 5.65 -9.92
N HIS A 97 12.23 6.20 -8.82
CA HIS A 97 13.50 5.82 -8.19
C HIS A 97 13.32 5.24 -6.81
N GLU A 98 12.38 5.77 -6.05
CA GLU A 98 12.21 5.46 -4.64
C GLU A 98 10.75 5.24 -4.27
N CYS A 99 10.55 4.44 -3.21
CA CYS A 99 9.27 4.26 -2.55
C CYS A 99 9.47 4.35 -1.05
N ILE A 100 8.61 5.10 -0.37
CA ILE A 100 8.59 5.25 1.09
C ILE A 100 7.20 5.01 1.64
N VAL A 101 7.15 4.68 2.94
CA VAL A 101 5.90 4.60 3.71
C VAL A 101 5.95 5.65 4.82
N LEU A 102 4.86 6.39 4.93
CA LEU A 102 4.63 7.35 6.01
C LEU A 102 3.59 6.79 6.96
N GLU A 103 3.96 6.62 8.22
CA GLU A 103 3.08 6.21 9.32
C GLU A 103 3.15 7.22 10.46
N SER A 104 2.00 7.69 10.92
CA SER A 104 1.86 8.49 12.14
C SER A 104 1.23 7.63 13.21
N THR A 105 1.97 7.38 14.27
CA THR A 105 1.59 6.52 15.40
C THR A 105 1.76 7.27 16.72
N LYS A 106 1.38 6.68 17.84
CA LYS A 106 1.45 7.35 19.16
C LYS A 106 2.86 7.74 19.58
N ASP A 107 3.87 7.08 19.05
CA ASP A 107 5.30 7.34 19.31
C ASP A 107 5.95 8.29 18.29
N GLY A 108 5.18 8.76 17.30
CA GLY A 108 5.61 9.81 16.38
C GLY A 108 5.31 9.55 14.91
N LEU A 109 5.87 10.41 14.07
CA LEU A 109 5.82 10.33 12.63
C LEU A 109 7.04 9.54 12.11
N HIS A 110 6.79 8.52 11.33
CA HIS A 110 7.81 7.61 10.81
C HIS A 110 7.82 7.60 9.30
N VAL A 111 9.00 7.68 8.72
CA VAL A 111 9.24 7.55 7.28
C VAL A 111 10.14 6.34 7.06
N TYR A 112 9.63 5.32 6.40
CA TYR A 112 10.34 4.07 6.13
C TYR A 112 10.68 3.93 4.66
N ASP A 113 11.88 3.44 4.35
CA ASP A 113 12.20 2.98 3.01
C ASP A 113 11.38 1.74 2.68
N ASN A 114 10.79 1.71 1.50
CA ASN A 114 9.97 0.59 1.05
C ASN A 114 10.60 -0.13 -0.15
N PRO A 115 11.53 -1.06 0.09
CA PRO A 115 12.18 -1.81 -0.97
C PRO A 115 11.25 -2.82 -1.67
N ALA A 116 10.10 -3.15 -1.05
CA ALA A 116 9.11 -4.05 -1.63
C ALA A 116 8.18 -3.37 -2.65
N GLY A 117 8.08 -2.02 -2.61
CA GLY A 117 7.18 -1.25 -3.48
C GLY A 117 5.70 -1.56 -3.26
N VAL A 118 5.34 -2.07 -2.10
CA VAL A 118 3.97 -2.49 -1.74
C VAL A 118 3.60 -1.97 -0.36
N LEU A 119 2.35 -1.60 -0.19
CA LEU A 119 1.74 -1.32 1.10
C LEU A 119 0.32 -1.91 1.11
N THR A 120 -0.09 -2.44 2.25
CA THR A 120 -1.48 -2.87 2.49
C THR A 120 -2.06 -2.12 3.69
N ASN A 121 -2.54 -2.80 4.71
CA ASN A 121 -3.15 -2.16 5.88
C ASN A 121 -2.31 -2.48 7.14
N ASN A 122 -2.96 -2.96 8.22
CA ASN A 122 -2.26 -3.45 9.43
C ASN A 122 -1.48 -4.76 9.15
N PRO A 123 -0.44 -5.06 9.91
CA PRO A 123 0.20 -4.28 10.98
C PRO A 123 1.09 -3.14 10.45
N PRO A 124 1.78 -2.38 11.33
CA PRO A 124 2.76 -1.37 10.90
C PRO A 124 3.77 -1.91 9.88
N PHE A 125 4.18 -1.07 8.96
CA PHE A 125 5.00 -1.44 7.81
C PHE A 125 6.29 -2.22 8.14
N PRO A 126 7.07 -1.88 9.19
CA PRO A 126 8.25 -2.67 9.53
C PRO A 126 7.94 -4.13 9.86
N MET A 127 6.77 -4.40 10.44
CA MET A 127 6.32 -5.77 10.74
C MET A 127 5.90 -6.49 9.46
N GLN A 128 5.25 -5.81 8.54
CA GLN A 128 4.89 -6.37 7.23
C GLN A 128 6.15 -6.75 6.44
N LEU A 129 7.12 -5.84 6.40
CA LEU A 129 8.40 -6.07 5.72
C LEU A 129 9.18 -7.22 6.37
N PHE A 130 9.26 -7.24 7.71
CA PHE A 130 9.93 -8.32 8.44
C PHE A 130 9.33 -9.70 8.13
N ALA A 131 8.01 -9.79 8.01
CA ALA A 131 7.32 -11.05 7.74
C ALA A 131 7.71 -11.70 6.40
N LEU A 132 8.24 -10.94 5.42
CA LEU A 132 8.77 -11.49 4.17
C LEU A 132 9.89 -12.51 4.39
N ASN A 133 10.62 -12.42 5.51
CA ASN A 133 11.66 -13.40 5.86
C ASN A 133 11.12 -14.82 5.96
N ASN A 134 9.85 -14.99 6.31
CA ASN A 134 9.20 -16.32 6.39
C ASN A 134 8.93 -16.93 5.01
N TYR A 135 9.14 -16.18 3.93
CA TYR A 135 8.79 -16.56 2.56
C TYR A 135 9.99 -16.56 1.61
N MET A 136 11.22 -16.51 2.14
CA MET A 136 12.47 -16.51 1.35
C MET A 136 12.63 -17.73 0.44
N GLN A 137 11.94 -18.83 0.74
CA GLN A 137 11.95 -20.05 -0.08
C GLN A 137 11.10 -19.94 -1.35
N LEU A 138 10.22 -18.95 -1.44
CA LEU A 138 9.36 -18.78 -2.62
C LEU A 138 10.19 -18.39 -3.84
N SER A 139 9.84 -18.96 -4.97
CA SER A 139 10.54 -18.74 -6.24
C SER A 139 9.56 -18.83 -7.43
N PRO A 140 9.73 -18.01 -8.49
CA PRO A 140 9.02 -18.19 -9.74
C PRO A 140 9.50 -19.43 -10.53
N LYS A 141 10.66 -19.99 -10.15
CA LYS A 141 11.24 -21.16 -10.79
C LYS A 141 10.69 -22.45 -10.17
N ALA A 142 10.73 -23.53 -10.96
CA ALA A 142 10.46 -24.86 -10.43
C ALA A 142 11.44 -25.22 -9.31
N THR A 143 10.95 -25.90 -8.28
CA THR A 143 11.77 -26.37 -7.18
C THR A 143 12.16 -27.83 -7.37
N GLY A 144 13.34 -28.22 -6.89
CA GLY A 144 13.73 -29.60 -6.72
C GLY A 144 13.25 -30.19 -5.39
N ASN A 145 13.52 -31.48 -5.18
CA ASN A 145 13.23 -32.12 -3.90
C ASN A 145 14.24 -31.70 -2.83
N HIS A 146 13.84 -30.79 -1.95
CA HIS A 146 14.59 -30.37 -0.75
C HIS A 146 14.03 -30.97 0.54
N PHE A 147 12.94 -31.75 0.44
CA PHE A 147 12.26 -32.31 1.61
C PHE A 147 13.02 -33.48 2.20
N ALA A 148 13.31 -34.49 1.37
CA ALA A 148 14.13 -35.65 1.79
C ALA A 148 14.78 -36.30 0.55
N PRO A 149 16.14 -36.46 0.54
CA PRO A 149 16.84 -37.00 -0.62
C PRO A 149 16.44 -38.45 -0.99
N ASN A 150 15.99 -39.22 -0.01
CA ASN A 150 15.61 -40.61 -0.19
C ASN A 150 14.15 -40.85 -0.60
N LEU A 151 13.37 -39.80 -0.68
CA LEU A 151 11.97 -39.85 -1.19
C LEU A 151 11.94 -39.41 -2.64
N PRO A 152 11.34 -40.21 -3.55
CA PRO A 152 11.26 -39.88 -4.98
C PRO A 152 10.14 -38.84 -5.24
N LEU A 153 10.27 -37.63 -4.71
CA LEU A 153 9.34 -36.55 -4.89
C LEU A 153 9.68 -35.74 -6.14
N ASN A 154 8.70 -35.48 -6.97
CA ASN A 154 8.84 -34.74 -8.21
C ASN A 154 7.82 -33.64 -8.32
N ALA A 155 8.16 -32.54 -8.99
CA ALA A 155 7.22 -31.51 -9.35
C ALA A 155 6.19 -32.07 -10.34
N TYR A 156 4.90 -31.90 -10.03
CA TYR A 156 3.79 -32.37 -10.87
C TYR A 156 3.14 -31.24 -11.69
N SER A 157 3.51 -29.98 -11.40
CA SER A 157 3.04 -28.82 -12.18
C SER A 157 4.05 -27.67 -12.18
N ARG A 158 3.85 -26.73 -13.10
CA ARG A 158 4.56 -25.44 -13.05
C ARG A 158 4.03 -24.59 -11.91
N GLY A 159 4.82 -23.59 -11.45
CA GLY A 159 4.45 -22.70 -10.37
C GLY A 159 4.64 -23.26 -8.96
N MET A 160 5.09 -24.50 -8.80
CA MET A 160 5.31 -25.13 -7.48
C MET A 160 6.41 -24.45 -6.65
N GLY A 161 7.29 -23.66 -7.25
CA GLY A 161 8.24 -22.83 -6.50
C GLY A 161 7.56 -21.76 -5.62
N ALA A 162 6.32 -21.42 -5.91
CA ALA A 162 5.52 -20.48 -5.10
C ALA A 162 4.57 -21.21 -4.11
N MET A 163 4.76 -22.51 -3.85
CA MET A 163 3.98 -23.20 -2.82
C MET A 163 4.22 -22.60 -1.44
N GLY A 164 3.14 -22.24 -0.75
CA GLY A 164 3.16 -21.51 0.50
C GLY A 164 2.95 -20.00 0.35
N LEU A 165 2.83 -19.48 -0.89
CA LEU A 165 2.35 -18.12 -1.10
C LEU A 165 0.93 -17.99 -0.51
N PRO A 166 0.71 -17.05 0.45
CA PRO A 166 -0.57 -17.00 1.15
C PRO A 166 -1.71 -16.55 0.23
N GLY A 167 -2.85 -17.23 0.30
CA GLY A 167 -4.01 -16.98 -0.55
C GLY A 167 -5.18 -16.29 0.14
N ASP A 168 -5.15 -16.13 1.47
CA ASP A 168 -6.21 -15.46 2.21
C ASP A 168 -6.21 -13.94 2.00
N LEU A 169 -7.29 -13.28 2.44
CA LEU A 169 -7.54 -11.86 2.20
C LEU A 169 -7.03 -10.93 3.30
N SER A 170 -6.35 -11.47 4.33
CA SER A 170 -5.76 -10.63 5.37
C SER A 170 -4.73 -9.65 4.80
N SER A 171 -4.55 -8.53 5.48
CA SER A 171 -3.60 -7.49 5.04
C SER A 171 -2.19 -8.04 4.87
N GLN A 172 -1.70 -8.83 5.83
CA GLN A 172 -0.36 -9.41 5.78
C GLN A 172 -0.20 -10.40 4.62
N SER A 173 -1.20 -11.25 4.37
CA SER A 173 -1.18 -12.19 3.24
C SER A 173 -1.23 -11.49 1.89
N ARG A 174 -2.03 -10.43 1.77
CA ARG A 174 -2.06 -9.58 0.58
C ARG A 174 -0.72 -8.87 0.36
N PHE A 175 -0.08 -8.39 1.43
CA PHE A 175 1.25 -7.78 1.35
C PHE A 175 2.29 -8.76 0.79
N VAL A 176 2.40 -9.96 1.35
CA VAL A 176 3.33 -11.01 0.88
C VAL A 176 3.06 -11.37 -0.58
N ARG A 177 1.79 -11.57 -0.93
CA ARG A 177 1.39 -11.94 -2.29
C ARG A 177 1.71 -10.84 -3.29
N ALA A 178 1.35 -9.59 -2.98
CA ALA A 178 1.65 -8.45 -3.83
C ALA A 178 3.16 -8.24 -3.98
N ALA A 179 3.94 -8.34 -2.89
CA ALA A 179 5.39 -8.20 -2.93
C ALA A 179 6.05 -9.29 -3.80
N PHE A 180 5.62 -10.55 -3.66
CA PHE A 180 6.13 -11.64 -4.50
C PHE A 180 5.77 -11.44 -5.98
N VAL A 181 4.53 -11.10 -6.27
CA VAL A 181 4.06 -10.89 -7.65
C VAL A 181 4.75 -9.68 -8.28
N CYS A 182 4.82 -8.56 -7.57
CA CYS A 182 5.49 -7.33 -8.04
C CYS A 182 6.97 -7.59 -8.35
N ALA A 183 7.71 -8.20 -7.41
CA ALA A 183 9.15 -8.45 -7.56
C ALA A 183 9.51 -9.42 -8.68
N ASN A 184 8.60 -10.33 -9.05
CA ASN A 184 8.84 -11.38 -10.05
C ASN A 184 8.12 -11.15 -11.39
N SER A 185 7.26 -10.15 -11.46
CA SER A 185 6.57 -9.78 -12.71
C SER A 185 7.54 -9.16 -13.72
N ARG A 186 7.20 -9.32 -14.99
CA ARG A 186 7.93 -8.73 -16.11
C ARG A 186 6.96 -7.87 -16.91
N SER A 187 7.29 -6.60 -17.04
CA SER A 187 6.60 -5.69 -17.99
C SER A 187 6.97 -6.04 -19.43
N GLY A 188 6.06 -5.72 -20.37
CA GLY A 188 6.36 -5.72 -21.77
C GLY A 188 7.19 -4.50 -22.19
N GLU A 189 7.43 -4.36 -23.51
CA GLU A 189 8.23 -3.28 -24.06
C GLU A 189 7.41 -2.00 -24.33
N SER A 190 6.08 -2.12 -24.41
CA SER A 190 5.16 -1.00 -24.63
C SER A 190 4.50 -0.52 -23.35
N GLU A 191 4.02 0.73 -23.37
CA GLU A 191 3.21 1.30 -22.30
C GLU A 191 1.95 0.47 -22.04
N ALA A 192 1.25 0.06 -23.10
CA ALA A 192 0.03 -0.73 -23.00
C ALA A 192 0.27 -2.09 -22.31
N GLU A 193 1.38 -2.77 -22.63
CA GLU A 193 1.75 -4.03 -21.99
C GLU A 193 2.12 -3.82 -20.52
N SER A 194 2.84 -2.73 -20.20
CA SER A 194 3.22 -2.39 -18.84
C SER A 194 1.99 -2.07 -17.97
N VAL A 195 1.05 -1.28 -18.50
CA VAL A 195 -0.23 -0.98 -17.84
C VAL A 195 -1.04 -2.26 -17.61
N SER A 196 -1.16 -3.11 -18.63
CA SER A 196 -1.84 -4.40 -18.50
C SER A 196 -1.21 -5.27 -17.43
N GLN A 197 0.11 -5.38 -17.40
CA GLN A 197 0.84 -6.14 -16.38
C GLN A 197 0.61 -5.59 -14.99
N PHE A 198 0.55 -4.27 -14.84
CA PHE A 198 0.29 -3.63 -13.55
C PHE A 198 -1.10 -4.01 -13.00
N PHE A 199 -2.12 -4.02 -13.86
CA PHE A 199 -3.46 -4.49 -13.46
C PHE A 199 -3.48 -5.98 -13.08
N HIS A 200 -2.67 -6.83 -13.72
CA HIS A 200 -2.53 -8.24 -13.29
C HIS A 200 -1.85 -8.36 -11.91
N ILE A 201 -0.88 -7.49 -11.61
CA ILE A 201 -0.26 -7.45 -10.27
C ILE A 201 -1.33 -7.09 -9.22
N LEU A 202 -2.07 -6.00 -9.43
CA LEU A 202 -3.13 -5.56 -8.53
C LEU A 202 -4.27 -6.57 -8.41
N GLY A 203 -4.64 -7.24 -9.51
CA GLY A 203 -5.65 -8.31 -9.53
C GLY A 203 -5.31 -9.48 -8.61
N SER A 204 -4.02 -9.70 -8.31
CA SER A 204 -3.59 -10.74 -7.38
C SER A 204 -4.05 -10.53 -5.94
N VAL A 205 -4.47 -9.32 -5.58
CA VAL A 205 -4.89 -8.93 -4.23
C VAL A 205 -6.30 -8.36 -4.18
N GLU A 206 -7.07 -8.50 -5.24
CA GLU A 206 -8.48 -8.10 -5.26
C GLU A 206 -9.31 -8.86 -4.23
N GLN A 207 -10.25 -8.15 -3.61
CA GLN A 207 -11.19 -8.70 -2.65
C GLN A 207 -12.58 -8.79 -3.27
N GLN A 208 -13.10 -10.01 -3.36
CA GLN A 208 -14.41 -10.31 -3.94
C GLN A 208 -15.50 -10.12 -2.89
N ARG A 209 -16.69 -9.67 -3.34
CA ARG A 209 -17.87 -9.55 -2.46
C ARG A 209 -18.23 -10.91 -1.84
N GLY A 210 -18.42 -10.92 -0.53
CA GLY A 210 -18.79 -12.10 0.23
C GLY A 210 -17.63 -12.86 0.86
N CYS A 211 -16.38 -12.56 0.47
CA CYS A 211 -15.20 -13.27 0.97
C CYS A 211 -14.55 -12.62 2.20
N CYS A 212 -14.89 -11.37 2.52
CA CYS A 212 -14.45 -10.67 3.72
C CYS A 212 -15.64 -9.92 4.33
N GLU A 213 -16.31 -10.53 5.30
CA GLU A 213 -17.49 -9.98 5.96
C GLU A 213 -17.10 -9.10 7.14
N LEU A 214 -17.81 -7.99 7.32
CA LEU A 214 -17.69 -7.08 8.43
C LEU A 214 -18.83 -7.33 9.45
N ASP A 215 -18.64 -6.95 10.71
CA ASP A 215 -19.59 -7.18 11.82
C ASP A 215 -21.02 -6.64 11.57
N ASN A 216 -21.21 -5.76 10.61
CA ASN A 216 -22.48 -5.14 10.27
C ASN A 216 -23.16 -5.75 9.02
N GLY A 217 -22.74 -6.92 8.57
CA GLY A 217 -23.25 -7.59 7.37
C GLY A 217 -22.83 -6.93 6.05
N LYS A 218 -21.86 -6.02 6.08
CA LYS A 218 -21.19 -5.46 4.91
C LYS A 218 -19.96 -6.29 4.56
N TYR A 219 -19.34 -6.00 3.41
CA TYR A 219 -18.17 -6.71 2.92
C TYR A 219 -17.06 -5.74 2.55
N GLU A 220 -15.82 -6.09 2.87
CA GLU A 220 -14.67 -5.47 2.20
C GLU A 220 -14.59 -5.99 0.77
N ILE A 221 -14.48 -5.08 -0.17
CA ILE A 221 -14.39 -5.38 -1.60
C ILE A 221 -13.49 -4.39 -2.29
N THR A 222 -12.81 -4.82 -3.33
CA THR A 222 -12.13 -3.91 -4.25
C THR A 222 -13.18 -3.15 -5.07
N LEU A 223 -13.23 -1.84 -4.93
CA LEU A 223 -14.18 -0.98 -5.64
C LEU A 223 -13.64 -0.57 -7.01
N TYR A 224 -12.34 -0.29 -7.09
CA TYR A 224 -11.65 0.11 -8.30
C TYR A 224 -10.15 -0.18 -8.17
N THR A 225 -9.47 -0.16 -9.30
CA THR A 225 -8.01 -0.26 -9.42
C THR A 225 -7.55 0.89 -10.32
N SER A 226 -6.57 1.68 -9.89
CA SER A 226 -6.04 2.85 -10.59
C SER A 226 -4.52 2.74 -10.79
#